data_f088ef03acdb3857228523b6dfa19ffa
#
_entry.id   f088ef03acdb3857228523b6dfa19ffa
#
_cell.length_a   1.000
_cell.length_b   1.000
_cell.length_c   1.000
_cell.angle_alpha   90.00
_cell.angle_beta   90.00
_cell.angle_gamma   90.00
#
_symmetry.space_group_name_H-M   'P 1'
#
loop_
_entity.id
_entity.type
_entity.pdbx_description
1 polymer ?
#
loop_
_entity_poly.entity_id
_entity_poly.type
_entity_poly.pdbx_seq_one_letter_code
_entity_poly.pdbx_strand_id
1 'polypeptide(L)'
;MHVFLGITGASGAPYAARLIEALTAADCELGIAASSAGIEVLATELYGNARLSRDETLARLLEHAPNATLYDPNDWKSPYASGSAKVDAYVICPCSMGTLGTIASGAMQNLIHRAASVALKEERHLVLMPRETPLSVIHLRNMLTLREAGATILFLAPGFYHRAETVDDLVDFVVGRALDQLGLENTLTKRWGQ
;
A
#
# COMPACT_ATOMS: atom_id res chain seq x y z
N MET A 1 8.89 -13.90 -2.39
CA MET A 1 9.06 -12.45 -2.69
C MET A 1 9.05 -11.68 -1.39
N HIS A 2 9.96 -10.71 -1.21
CA HIS A 2 10.01 -9.89 -0.01
C HIS A 2 9.42 -8.51 -0.32
N VAL A 3 8.32 -8.16 0.34
CA VAL A 3 7.52 -6.96 0.04
C VAL A 3 7.40 -6.06 1.28
N PHE A 4 7.64 -4.77 1.11
CA PHE A 4 7.30 -3.76 2.11
C PHE A 4 5.94 -3.15 1.81
N LEU A 5 5.04 -3.11 2.80
CA LEU A 5 3.74 -2.46 2.71
C LEU A 5 3.64 -1.31 3.72
N GLY A 6 3.53 -0.10 3.20
CA GLY A 6 3.22 1.10 3.97
C GLY A 6 1.72 1.39 3.96
N ILE A 7 1.12 1.65 5.12
CA ILE A 7 -0.32 1.98 5.25
C ILE A 7 -0.44 3.40 5.78
N THR A 8 -1.14 4.27 5.05
CA THR A 8 -1.25 5.68 5.43
C THR A 8 -2.70 6.17 5.50
N GLY A 9 -2.90 7.43 5.92
CA GLY A 9 -4.19 8.00 6.28
C GLY A 9 -5.09 8.42 5.12
N ALA A 10 -5.18 7.63 4.06
CA ALA A 10 -6.22 7.79 3.05
C ALA A 10 -7.30 6.74 3.26
N SER A 11 -8.56 7.04 2.93
CA SER A 11 -9.62 6.02 2.91
C SER A 11 -9.27 4.94 1.88
N GLY A 12 -9.52 3.68 2.23
CA GLY A 12 -9.16 2.52 1.41
C GLY A 12 -8.57 1.36 2.22
N ALA A 13 -8.90 1.27 3.52
CA ALA A 13 -8.48 0.16 4.37
C ALA A 13 -8.85 -1.22 3.82
N PRO A 14 -10.02 -1.43 3.17
CA PRO A 14 -10.34 -2.73 2.55
C PRO A 14 -9.30 -3.16 1.50
N TYR A 15 -8.73 -2.22 0.73
CA TYR A 15 -7.67 -2.55 -0.23
C TYR A 15 -6.39 -3.01 0.46
N ALA A 16 -6.02 -2.37 1.59
CA ALA A 16 -4.84 -2.79 2.36
C ALA A 16 -5.02 -4.18 2.98
N ALA A 17 -6.16 -4.43 3.60
CA ALA A 17 -6.49 -5.74 4.19
C ALA A 17 -6.46 -6.83 3.13
N ARG A 18 -7.15 -6.62 2.02
CA ARG A 18 -7.22 -7.59 0.93
C ARG A 18 -5.87 -7.83 0.24
N LEU A 19 -5.05 -6.79 0.12
CA LEU A 19 -3.69 -6.91 -0.42
C LEU A 19 -2.79 -7.75 0.50
N ILE A 20 -2.90 -7.59 1.82
CA ILE A 20 -2.18 -8.43 2.80
C ILE A 20 -2.59 -9.90 2.65
N GLU A 21 -3.88 -10.19 2.57
CA GLU A 21 -4.39 -11.55 2.35
C GLU A 21 -3.83 -12.15 1.05
N ALA A 22 -3.90 -11.40 -0.04
CA ALA A 22 -3.46 -11.87 -1.36
C ALA A 22 -1.94 -12.10 -1.42
N LEU A 23 -1.13 -11.22 -0.82
CA LEU A 23 0.32 -11.38 -0.73
C LEU A 23 0.69 -12.54 0.20
N THR A 24 -0.06 -12.76 1.28
CA THR A 24 0.11 -13.92 2.16
C THR A 24 -0.19 -15.22 1.43
N ALA A 25 -1.29 -15.26 0.66
CA ALA A 25 -1.66 -16.41 -0.16
C ALA A 25 -0.63 -16.71 -1.28
N ALA A 26 0.09 -15.68 -1.76
CA ALA A 26 1.18 -15.80 -2.72
C ALA A 26 2.54 -16.12 -2.06
N ASP A 27 2.56 -16.51 -0.78
CA ASP A 27 3.74 -16.86 0.00
C ASP A 27 4.83 -15.74 0.00
N CYS A 28 4.39 -14.48 0.02
CA CYS A 28 5.29 -13.34 0.14
C CYS A 28 5.67 -13.10 1.60
N GLU A 29 6.94 -12.79 1.86
CA GLU A 29 7.40 -12.26 3.15
C GLU A 29 7.05 -10.79 3.25
N LEU A 30 6.27 -10.38 4.26
CA LEU A 30 5.74 -9.04 4.38
C LEU A 30 6.37 -8.26 5.53
N GLY A 31 6.90 -7.08 5.24
CA GLY A 31 7.19 -6.07 6.25
C GLY A 31 6.15 -4.97 6.19
N ILE A 32 5.46 -4.70 7.29
CA ILE A 32 4.35 -3.75 7.32
C ILE A 32 4.65 -2.61 8.29
N ALA A 33 4.43 -1.38 7.84
CA ALA A 33 4.43 -0.19 8.69
C ALA A 33 3.17 0.63 8.44
N ALA A 34 2.50 1.06 9.53
CA ALA A 34 1.31 1.90 9.44
C ALA A 34 1.53 3.23 10.16
N SER A 35 1.20 4.34 9.52
CA SER A 35 1.19 5.66 10.17
C SER A 35 0.04 5.77 11.19
N SER A 36 0.10 6.74 12.11
CA SER A 36 -1.00 6.96 13.07
C SER A 36 -2.35 7.18 12.37
N ALA A 37 -2.38 8.02 11.33
CA ALA A 37 -3.59 8.22 10.54
C ALA A 37 -4.01 6.95 9.77
N GLY A 38 -3.05 6.09 9.36
CA GLY A 38 -3.35 4.79 8.75
C GLY A 38 -4.05 3.85 9.75
N ILE A 39 -3.60 3.84 11.01
CA ILE A 39 -4.28 3.07 12.08
C ILE A 39 -5.71 3.54 12.29
N GLU A 40 -5.96 4.85 12.34
CA GLU A 40 -7.31 5.42 12.50
C GLU A 40 -8.24 5.01 11.34
N VAL A 41 -7.73 5.01 10.11
CA VAL A 41 -8.48 4.59 8.93
C VAL A 41 -8.80 3.09 9.00
N LEU A 42 -7.80 2.24 9.31
CA LEU A 42 -8.01 0.79 9.49
C LEU A 42 -9.06 0.51 10.56
N ALA A 43 -8.92 1.13 11.74
CA ALA A 43 -9.84 0.93 12.87
C ALA A 43 -11.28 1.33 12.52
N THR A 44 -11.44 2.44 11.80
CA THR A 44 -12.74 2.99 11.43
C THR A 44 -13.38 2.19 10.30
N GLU A 45 -12.68 1.95 9.21
CA GLU A 45 -13.26 1.39 7.99
C GLU A 45 -13.44 -0.13 8.07
N LEU A 46 -12.53 -0.86 8.73
CA LEU A 46 -12.63 -2.32 8.83
C LEU A 46 -13.45 -2.77 10.04
N TYR A 47 -13.35 -2.04 11.16
CA TYR A 47 -13.92 -2.51 12.43
C TYR A 47 -15.02 -1.60 12.98
N GLY A 48 -15.34 -0.48 12.32
CA GLY A 48 -16.37 0.46 12.75
C GLY A 48 -16.07 1.14 14.09
N ASN A 49 -14.83 1.13 14.56
CA ASN A 49 -14.44 1.60 15.88
C ASN A 49 -13.13 2.41 15.88
N ALA A 50 -13.25 3.71 15.70
CA ALA A 50 -12.12 4.65 15.72
C ALA A 50 -11.32 4.69 17.05
N ARG A 51 -11.80 4.02 18.11
CA ARG A 51 -11.14 4.01 19.43
C ARG A 51 -10.27 2.78 19.67
N LEU A 52 -10.18 1.87 18.69
CA LEU A 52 -9.24 0.75 18.81
C LEU A 52 -7.82 1.28 18.93
N SER A 53 -7.05 0.70 19.83
CA SER A 53 -5.62 0.97 19.94
C SER A 53 -4.88 0.51 18.68
N ARG A 54 -3.67 1.02 18.50
CA ARG A 54 -2.77 0.56 17.44
C ARG A 54 -2.60 -0.96 17.46
N ASP A 55 -2.30 -1.51 18.63
CA ASP A 55 -1.99 -2.92 18.79
C ASP A 55 -3.20 -3.81 18.50
N GLU A 56 -4.39 -3.43 18.99
CA GLU A 56 -5.63 -4.15 18.69
C GLU A 56 -5.99 -4.11 17.20
N THR A 57 -5.82 -2.94 16.57
CA THR A 57 -6.10 -2.78 15.13
C THR A 57 -5.18 -3.65 14.30
N LEU A 58 -3.88 -3.62 14.58
CA LEU A 58 -2.89 -4.41 13.84
C LEU A 58 -2.99 -5.90 14.12
N ALA A 59 -3.28 -6.30 15.38
CA ALA A 59 -3.50 -7.71 15.72
C ALA A 59 -4.65 -8.31 14.91
N ARG A 60 -5.78 -7.59 14.79
CA ARG A 60 -6.92 -8.02 13.95
C ARG A 60 -6.58 -8.06 12.47
N LEU A 61 -5.89 -7.04 11.98
CA LEU A 61 -5.50 -6.95 10.56
C LEU A 61 -4.62 -8.13 10.13
N LEU A 62 -3.75 -8.61 11.02
CA LEU A 62 -2.75 -9.64 10.74
C LEU A 62 -3.11 -11.03 11.28
N GLU A 63 -4.33 -11.23 11.77
CA GLU A 63 -4.78 -12.51 12.33
C GLU A 63 -4.52 -13.70 11.39
N HIS A 64 -4.60 -13.46 10.09
CA HIS A 64 -4.43 -14.48 9.05
C HIS A 64 -3.19 -14.26 8.16
N ALA A 65 -2.22 -13.45 8.62
CA ALA A 65 -0.98 -13.16 7.90
C ALA A 65 0.28 -13.58 8.69
N PRO A 66 0.55 -14.88 8.86
CA PRO A 66 1.64 -15.37 9.70
C PRO A 66 3.04 -15.01 9.19
N ASN A 67 3.17 -14.68 7.92
CA ASN A 67 4.40 -14.26 7.24
C ASN A 67 4.60 -12.73 7.26
N ALA A 68 3.76 -12.00 7.98
CA ALA A 68 3.87 -10.55 8.13
C ALA A 68 4.63 -10.17 9.41
N THR A 69 5.58 -9.24 9.27
CA THR A 69 6.30 -8.62 10.38
C THR A 69 5.94 -7.14 10.47
N LEU A 70 5.55 -6.69 11.67
CA LEU A 70 5.24 -5.29 11.94
C LEU A 70 6.49 -4.50 12.28
N TYR A 71 6.59 -3.30 11.73
CA TYR A 71 7.64 -2.34 12.03
C TYR A 71 7.03 -1.04 12.57
N ASP A 72 7.67 -0.46 13.58
CA ASP A 72 7.32 0.87 14.03
C ASP A 72 7.64 1.88 12.91
N PRO A 73 6.73 2.82 12.58
CA PRO A 73 7.02 3.84 11.57
C PRO A 73 8.21 4.75 11.91
N ASN A 74 8.68 4.74 13.15
CA ASN A 74 9.88 5.47 13.58
C ASN A 74 11.12 4.58 13.69
N ASP A 75 11.04 3.30 13.31
CA ASP A 75 12.20 2.40 13.35
C ASP A 75 13.13 2.60 12.14
N TRP A 76 14.09 3.48 12.31
CA TRP A 76 15.13 3.76 11.31
C TRP A 76 16.20 2.65 11.21
N LYS A 77 16.15 1.63 12.07
CA LYS A 77 17.05 0.46 12.02
C LYS A 77 16.43 -0.70 11.24
N SER A 78 15.19 -0.55 10.84
CA SER A 78 14.48 -1.52 9.98
C SER A 78 15.28 -1.79 8.68
N PRO A 79 15.29 -3.02 8.15
CA PRO A 79 15.90 -3.34 6.87
C PRO A 79 15.38 -2.49 5.71
N TYR A 80 14.12 -2.05 5.78
CA TYR A 80 13.49 -1.19 4.76
C TYR A 80 14.03 0.24 4.73
N ALA A 81 14.75 0.66 5.76
CA ALA A 81 15.44 1.96 5.80
C ALA A 81 16.78 1.95 5.02
N SER A 82 17.26 0.80 4.57
CA SER A 82 18.56 0.64 3.91
C SER A 82 18.45 0.03 2.51
N GLY A 83 19.18 0.61 1.54
CA GLY A 83 19.30 0.04 0.19
C GLY A 83 20.08 -1.28 0.14
N SER A 84 20.88 -1.62 1.19
CA SER A 84 21.61 -2.88 1.25
C SER A 84 20.73 -4.10 1.54
N ALA A 85 19.52 -3.88 2.08
CA ALA A 85 18.58 -4.97 2.30
C ALA A 85 17.98 -5.45 0.97
N LYS A 86 17.78 -6.76 0.86
CA LYS A 86 17.15 -7.37 -0.31
C LYS A 86 15.63 -7.31 -0.15
N VAL A 87 15.00 -6.35 -0.78
CA VAL A 87 13.56 -6.17 -0.83
C VAL A 87 13.15 -6.08 -2.30
N ASP A 88 12.22 -6.90 -2.71
CA ASP A 88 11.84 -7.03 -4.12
C ASP A 88 10.89 -5.92 -4.55
N ALA A 89 9.95 -5.53 -3.68
CA ALA A 89 8.96 -4.50 -3.99
C ALA A 89 8.52 -3.70 -2.77
N TYR A 90 8.07 -2.48 -3.03
CA TYR A 90 7.53 -1.55 -2.04
C TYR A 90 6.14 -1.10 -2.49
N VAL A 91 5.17 -1.22 -1.62
CA VAL A 91 3.79 -0.79 -1.87
C VAL A 91 3.35 0.17 -0.79
N ILE A 92 2.67 1.25 -1.14
CA ILE A 92 2.00 2.11 -0.16
C ILE A 92 0.50 2.10 -0.49
N CYS A 93 -0.27 1.42 0.34
CA CYS A 93 -1.69 1.20 0.17
C CYS A 93 -2.47 1.27 1.51
N PRO A 94 -3.45 2.16 1.65
CA PRO A 94 -3.67 3.31 0.79
C PRO A 94 -2.57 4.35 0.97
N CYS A 95 -2.32 5.15 -0.07
CA CYS A 95 -1.36 6.24 -0.04
C CYS A 95 -2.07 7.60 0.06
N SER A 96 -1.91 8.31 1.17
CA SER A 96 -2.45 9.67 1.31
C SER A 96 -1.69 10.67 0.45
N MET A 97 -2.36 11.76 0.04
CA MET A 97 -1.72 12.83 -0.72
C MET A 97 -0.62 13.54 0.09
N GLY A 98 -0.73 13.55 1.43
CA GLY A 98 0.34 14.03 2.31
C GLY A 98 1.59 13.16 2.21
N THR A 99 1.44 11.83 2.28
CA THR A 99 2.53 10.87 2.09
C THR A 99 3.13 10.98 0.69
N LEU A 100 2.29 11.02 -0.34
CA LEU A 100 2.71 11.14 -1.74
C LEU A 100 3.50 12.44 -1.97
N GLY A 101 3.01 13.57 -1.44
CA GLY A 101 3.70 14.86 -1.53
C GLY A 101 5.03 14.88 -0.78
N THR A 102 5.10 14.25 0.39
CA THR A 102 6.34 14.12 1.17
C THR A 102 7.39 13.32 0.39
N ILE A 103 7.01 12.20 -0.21
CA ILE A 103 7.93 11.39 -1.04
C ILE A 103 8.37 12.18 -2.27
N ALA A 104 7.45 12.88 -2.95
CA ALA A 104 7.75 13.68 -4.14
C ALA A 104 8.73 14.81 -3.86
N SER A 105 8.72 15.38 -2.65
CA SER A 105 9.67 16.41 -2.22
C SER A 105 11.02 15.87 -1.77
N GLY A 106 11.19 14.54 -1.69
CA GLY A 106 12.39 13.89 -1.15
C GLY A 106 12.50 13.93 0.38
N ALA A 107 11.47 14.42 1.10
CA ALA A 107 11.46 14.45 2.56
C ALA A 107 11.22 13.06 3.14
N MET A 108 11.79 12.81 4.32
CA MET A 108 11.71 11.52 5.01
C MET A 108 11.35 11.74 6.48
N GLN A 109 10.09 11.59 6.83
CA GLN A 109 9.59 11.85 8.17
C GLN A 109 9.39 10.56 9.00
N ASN A 110 9.33 9.42 8.33
CA ASN A 110 9.13 8.11 8.95
C ASN A 110 9.65 6.98 8.03
N LEU A 111 9.57 5.74 8.49
CA LEU A 111 10.00 4.56 7.76
C LEU A 111 9.28 4.40 6.41
N ILE A 112 7.99 4.76 6.29
CA ILE A 112 7.23 4.64 5.03
C ILE A 112 7.83 5.54 3.96
N HIS A 113 8.09 6.81 4.30
CA HIS A 113 8.75 7.77 3.39
C HIS A 113 10.17 7.32 3.05
N ARG A 114 10.90 6.81 4.06
CA ARG A 114 12.26 6.31 3.87
C ARG A 114 12.30 5.09 2.95
N ALA A 115 11.42 4.12 3.15
CA ALA A 115 11.30 2.93 2.32
C ALA A 115 11.01 3.29 0.85
N ALA A 116 10.08 4.23 0.61
CA ALA A 116 9.82 4.73 -0.73
C ALA A 116 11.05 5.42 -1.35
N SER A 117 11.77 6.24 -0.58
CA SER A 117 13.02 6.87 -1.03
C SER A 117 14.11 5.83 -1.34
N VAL A 118 14.19 4.75 -0.56
CA VAL A 118 15.10 3.63 -0.83
C VAL A 118 14.70 2.94 -2.12
N ALA A 119 13.42 2.65 -2.32
CA ALA A 119 12.93 2.04 -3.56
C ALA A 119 13.33 2.84 -4.80
N LEU A 120 13.09 4.16 -4.76
CA LEU A 120 13.40 5.04 -5.90
C LEU A 120 14.90 5.10 -6.18
N LYS A 121 15.76 5.30 -5.16
CA LYS A 121 17.21 5.42 -5.38
C LYS A 121 17.91 4.12 -5.78
N GLU A 122 17.32 2.97 -5.44
CA GLU A 122 17.81 1.64 -5.82
C GLU A 122 17.10 1.10 -7.08
N GLU A 123 16.26 1.92 -7.73
CA GLU A 123 15.48 1.56 -8.93
C GLU A 123 14.63 0.29 -8.75
N ARG A 124 14.09 0.12 -7.53
CA ARG A 124 13.23 -1.01 -7.17
C ARG A 124 11.77 -0.70 -7.44
N HIS A 125 10.96 -1.72 -7.57
CA HIS A 125 9.52 -1.57 -7.75
C HIS A 125 8.89 -0.81 -6.60
N LEU A 126 8.34 0.38 -6.87
CA LEU A 126 7.54 1.17 -5.95
C LEU A 126 6.14 1.37 -6.55
N VAL A 127 5.13 0.82 -5.87
CA VAL A 127 3.72 1.01 -6.23
C VAL A 127 3.08 1.92 -5.21
N LEU A 128 2.61 3.08 -5.64
CA LEU A 128 1.85 4.01 -4.82
C LEU A 128 0.38 3.90 -5.20
N MET A 129 -0.48 3.61 -4.21
CA MET A 129 -1.91 3.40 -4.40
C MET A 129 -2.71 4.55 -3.77
N PRO A 130 -2.76 5.74 -4.41
CA PRO A 130 -3.42 6.90 -3.85
C PRO A 130 -4.94 6.80 -3.91
N ARG A 131 -5.60 7.47 -2.92
CA ARG A 131 -7.04 7.73 -2.94
C ARG A 131 -7.29 9.17 -2.53
N GLU A 132 -7.89 9.92 -3.42
CA GLU A 132 -8.27 11.31 -3.22
C GLU A 132 -9.31 11.75 -4.25
N THR A 133 -10.23 12.64 -3.86
CA THR A 133 -11.18 13.27 -4.80
C THR A 133 -11.76 14.53 -4.18
N PRO A 134 -11.82 15.70 -4.93
CA PRO A 134 -11.16 15.93 -6.21
C PRO A 134 -9.65 16.09 -6.10
N LEU A 135 -8.94 16.03 -7.21
CA LEU A 135 -7.49 16.23 -7.25
C LEU A 135 -7.13 17.71 -7.48
N SER A 136 -6.21 18.23 -6.67
CA SER A 136 -5.60 19.55 -6.92
C SER A 136 -4.46 19.45 -7.94
N VAL A 137 -4.09 20.60 -8.52
CA VAL A 137 -2.90 20.67 -9.41
C VAL A 137 -1.63 20.21 -8.69
N ILE A 138 -1.51 20.46 -7.38
CA ILE A 138 -0.37 20.00 -6.57
C ILE A 138 -0.35 18.48 -6.52
N HIS A 139 -1.49 17.81 -6.29
CA HIS A 139 -1.58 16.34 -6.29
C HIS A 139 -1.14 15.77 -7.64
N LEU A 140 -1.64 16.32 -8.75
CA LEU A 140 -1.29 15.87 -10.09
C LEU A 140 0.20 16.04 -10.40
N ARG A 141 0.80 17.16 -10.02
CA ARG A 141 2.24 17.39 -10.18
C ARG A 141 3.09 16.42 -9.38
N ASN A 142 2.72 16.18 -8.12
CA ASN A 142 3.44 15.22 -7.27
C ASN A 142 3.35 13.79 -7.83
N MET A 143 2.18 13.37 -8.32
CA MET A 143 2.02 12.07 -8.99
C MET A 143 2.89 11.98 -10.24
N LEU A 144 2.93 13.03 -11.07
CA LEU A 144 3.77 13.07 -12.26
C LEU A 144 5.25 12.97 -11.89
N THR A 145 5.72 13.77 -10.92
CA THR A 145 7.10 13.73 -10.42
C THR A 145 7.50 12.32 -9.98
N LEU A 146 6.65 11.65 -9.21
CA LEU A 146 6.94 10.28 -8.75
C LEU A 146 6.89 9.25 -9.88
N ARG A 147 6.01 9.44 -10.86
CA ARG A 147 5.97 8.58 -12.05
C ARG A 147 7.23 8.74 -12.89
N GLU A 148 7.72 9.96 -13.07
CA GLU A 148 8.98 10.25 -13.77
C GLU A 148 10.19 9.69 -13.02
N ALA A 149 10.13 9.66 -11.67
CA ALA A 149 11.15 9.03 -10.82
C ALA A 149 11.10 7.49 -10.79
N GLY A 150 10.16 6.86 -11.53
CA GLY A 150 10.09 5.40 -11.67
C GLY A 150 9.00 4.71 -10.84
N ALA A 151 8.26 5.43 -9.99
CA ALA A 151 7.15 4.83 -9.25
C ALA A 151 5.97 4.48 -10.15
N THR A 152 5.26 3.42 -9.85
CA THR A 152 3.95 3.13 -10.44
C THR A 152 2.87 3.84 -9.61
N ILE A 153 2.05 4.67 -10.25
CA ILE A 153 0.88 5.28 -9.63
C ILE A 153 -0.33 4.43 -10.00
N LEU A 154 -0.85 3.67 -9.05
CA LEU A 154 -2.01 2.82 -9.20
C LEU A 154 -3.15 3.37 -8.34
N PHE A 155 -3.96 4.23 -8.93
CA PHE A 155 -5.05 4.90 -8.22
C PHE A 155 -6.09 3.89 -7.71
N LEU A 156 -6.61 4.06 -6.49
CA LEU A 156 -7.66 3.21 -5.93
C LEU A 156 -9.02 3.50 -6.60
N ALA A 157 -9.09 3.18 -7.89
CA ALA A 157 -10.23 3.43 -8.76
C ALA A 157 -10.62 2.14 -9.48
N PRO A 158 -11.65 1.42 -8.99
CA PRO A 158 -12.09 0.17 -9.59
C PRO A 158 -12.79 0.37 -10.93
N GLY A 159 -12.65 -0.62 -11.83
CA GLY A 159 -13.45 -0.70 -13.05
C GLY A 159 -14.77 -1.43 -12.80
N PHE A 160 -15.79 -1.15 -13.63
CA PHE A 160 -17.12 -1.76 -13.50
C PHE A 160 -17.45 -2.74 -14.62
N TYR A 161 -16.58 -2.89 -15.62
CA TYR A 161 -16.84 -3.71 -16.81
C TYR A 161 -16.89 -5.23 -16.54
N HIS A 162 -16.35 -5.67 -15.40
CA HIS A 162 -16.37 -7.08 -14.98
C HIS A 162 -17.67 -7.48 -14.26
N ARG A 163 -18.67 -6.58 -14.20
CA ARG A 163 -19.97 -6.79 -13.55
C ARG A 163 -19.83 -7.13 -12.06
N ALA A 164 -19.09 -6.30 -11.34
CA ALA A 164 -18.97 -6.39 -9.89
C ALA A 164 -20.37 -6.38 -9.24
N GLU A 165 -20.66 -7.34 -8.37
CA GLU A 165 -21.93 -7.47 -7.64
C GLU A 165 -21.79 -6.97 -6.20
N THR A 166 -20.57 -7.01 -5.67
CA THR A 166 -20.24 -6.63 -4.31
C THR A 166 -19.15 -5.57 -4.24
N VAL A 167 -18.97 -4.96 -3.08
CA VAL A 167 -17.83 -4.06 -2.82
C VAL A 167 -16.52 -4.84 -2.88
N ASP A 168 -16.52 -6.08 -2.43
CA ASP A 168 -15.33 -6.94 -2.45
C ASP A 168 -14.85 -7.22 -3.87
N ASP A 169 -15.76 -7.37 -4.84
CA ASP A 169 -15.38 -7.51 -6.26
C ASP A 169 -14.66 -6.26 -6.78
N LEU A 170 -15.06 -5.06 -6.31
CA LEU A 170 -14.40 -3.80 -6.67
C LEU A 170 -13.01 -3.70 -6.01
N VAL A 171 -12.89 -4.18 -4.78
CA VAL A 171 -11.60 -4.27 -4.06
C VAL A 171 -10.68 -5.25 -4.76
N ASP A 172 -11.17 -6.45 -5.08
CA ASP A 172 -10.41 -7.49 -5.76
C ASP A 172 -9.90 -7.05 -7.14
N PHE A 173 -10.68 -6.25 -7.87
CA PHE A 173 -10.23 -5.67 -9.14
C PHE A 173 -8.95 -4.85 -8.97
N VAL A 174 -8.92 -3.93 -7.99
CA VAL A 174 -7.76 -3.06 -7.78
C VAL A 174 -6.58 -3.84 -7.20
N VAL A 175 -6.84 -4.75 -6.25
CA VAL A 175 -5.79 -5.60 -5.65
C VAL A 175 -5.17 -6.52 -6.71
N GLY A 176 -5.98 -7.12 -7.58
CA GLY A 176 -5.48 -7.91 -8.71
C GLY A 176 -4.55 -7.09 -9.62
N ARG A 177 -4.89 -5.82 -9.89
CA ARG A 177 -4.02 -4.91 -10.65
C ARG A 177 -2.70 -4.60 -9.91
N ALA A 178 -2.75 -4.50 -8.56
CA ALA A 178 -1.53 -4.34 -7.76
C ALA A 178 -0.63 -5.57 -7.85
N LEU A 179 -1.20 -6.79 -7.74
CA LEU A 179 -0.45 -8.04 -7.90
C LEU A 179 0.18 -8.15 -9.29
N ASP A 180 -0.54 -7.75 -10.35
CA ASP A 180 0.01 -7.70 -11.71
C ASP A 180 1.25 -6.78 -11.81
N GLN A 181 1.22 -5.61 -11.12
CA GLN A 181 2.39 -4.72 -11.08
C GLN A 181 3.57 -5.35 -10.34
N LEU A 182 3.31 -6.25 -9.39
CA LEU A 182 4.33 -6.98 -8.66
C LEU A 182 4.83 -8.25 -9.40
N GLY A 183 4.24 -8.57 -10.56
CA GLY A 183 4.56 -9.78 -11.32
C GLY A 183 4.03 -11.07 -10.68
N LEU A 184 3.03 -10.95 -9.80
CA LEU A 184 2.40 -12.09 -9.12
C LEU A 184 1.16 -12.54 -9.91
N GLU A 185 1.11 -13.83 -10.21
CA GLU A 185 -0.10 -14.43 -10.80
C GLU A 185 -1.26 -14.37 -9.80
N ASN A 186 -2.44 -14.04 -10.30
CA ASN A 186 -3.65 -14.00 -9.48
C ASN A 186 -4.91 -14.28 -10.31
N THR A 187 -5.95 -14.71 -9.62
CA THR A 187 -7.27 -15.04 -10.16
C THR A 187 -8.38 -14.21 -9.50
N LEU A 188 -8.04 -13.07 -8.86
CA LEU A 188 -9.00 -12.22 -8.15
C LEU A 188 -10.07 -11.65 -9.07
N THR A 189 -9.72 -11.40 -10.33
CA THR A 189 -10.68 -10.95 -11.33
C THR A 189 -10.50 -11.67 -12.65
N LYS A 190 -11.58 -11.79 -13.42
CA LYS A 190 -11.50 -12.30 -14.79
C LYS A 190 -10.65 -11.37 -15.64
N ARG A 191 -9.76 -11.94 -16.42
CA ARG A 191 -8.94 -11.18 -17.36
C ARG A 191 -9.79 -10.73 -18.56
N TRP A 192 -9.45 -9.57 -19.12
CA TRP A 192 -10.12 -9.10 -20.33
C TRP A 192 -9.94 -10.09 -21.48
N GLY A 193 -11.05 -10.53 -22.08
CA GLY A 193 -11.02 -11.49 -23.19
C GLY A 193 -11.06 -12.97 -22.79
N GLN A 194 -11.26 -13.27 -21.50
CA GLN A 194 -11.45 -14.65 -20.99
C GLN A 194 -12.86 -14.90 -20.50
#